data_c32f98d6776e6c1327e4d29c8e2f7b34
#
_entry.id   c32f98d6776e6c1327e4d29c8e2f7b34
#
_cell.length_a   1.000
_cell.length_b   1.000
_cell.length_c   1.000
_cell.angle_alpha   90.00
_cell.angle_beta   90.00
_cell.angle_gamma   90.00
#
_symmetry.space_group_name_H-M   'P 1'
#
loop_
_entity.id
_entity.type
_entity.pdbx_description
1 polymer ?
#
loop_
_entity_poly.entity_id
_entity_poly.type
_entity_poly.pdbx_seq_one_letter_code
_entity_poly.pdbx_strand_id
1 'polypeptide(L)'
;IDNEHNHVGLVSVGFYTSEFSYFERGGRFRDSLSSTLEYGNKDALKIVRDRLMKKNLSKETFEIDFDTEPATEEMKESAYELMSEKLNQYISDIWKNTDEMDIRIAGGTSMRLNFDNKYKMIENPQMATAEGLYYICSEQFGGEIDGEEDND
;
A
#
# COMPACT_ATOMS: atom_id res chain seq x y z
N ILE A 1 -8.22 -2.93 -16.10
CA ILE A 1 -6.94 -2.22 -16.30
C ILE A 1 -7.03 -1.63 -17.69
N ASP A 2 -7.24 -0.30 -17.75
CA ASP A 2 -7.32 0.41 -19.01
C ASP A 2 -5.98 0.31 -19.76
N ASN A 3 -6.04 -0.18 -20.98
CA ASN A 3 -4.89 -0.51 -21.84
C ASN A 3 -4.17 0.72 -22.43
N GLU A 4 -4.38 1.92 -21.90
CA GLU A 4 -3.78 3.14 -22.45
C GLU A 4 -2.33 3.35 -21.99
N HIS A 5 -1.97 2.83 -20.81
CA HIS A 5 -0.62 2.96 -20.30
C HIS A 5 0.23 1.72 -20.63
N ASN A 6 1.45 1.97 -21.07
CA ASN A 6 2.38 0.89 -21.40
C ASN A 6 2.86 0.12 -20.16
N HIS A 7 2.88 0.75 -19.00
CA HIS A 7 3.44 0.23 -17.76
C HIS A 7 2.58 0.59 -16.55
N VAL A 8 2.44 -0.34 -15.63
CA VAL A 8 1.68 -0.16 -14.39
C VAL A 8 2.60 -0.38 -13.20
N GLY A 9 2.61 0.57 -12.26
CA GLY A 9 3.23 0.43 -10.96
C GLY A 9 2.15 0.21 -9.89
N LEU A 10 2.30 -0.80 -9.05
CA LEU A 10 1.47 -1.00 -7.88
C LEU A 10 2.31 -0.79 -6.62
N VAL A 11 1.91 0.16 -5.78
CA VAL A 11 2.53 0.43 -4.48
C VAL A 11 1.55 0.04 -3.40
N SER A 12 1.91 -0.93 -2.57
CA SER A 12 1.10 -1.37 -1.43
C SER A 12 1.80 -1.05 -0.12
N VAL A 13 1.19 -0.18 0.70
CA VAL A 13 1.78 0.24 1.98
C VAL A 13 1.03 -0.41 3.14
N GLY A 14 1.70 -1.37 3.77
CA GLY A 14 1.21 -2.13 4.90
C GLY A 14 1.72 -1.63 6.24
N PHE A 15 1.51 -2.44 7.29
CA PHE A 15 1.96 -2.11 8.63
C PHE A 15 3.48 -2.22 8.79
N TYR A 16 4.10 -3.27 8.24
CA TYR A 16 5.54 -3.54 8.35
C TYR A 16 6.33 -3.18 7.10
N THR A 17 5.73 -3.36 5.92
CA THR A 17 6.42 -3.29 4.63
C THR A 17 5.67 -2.40 3.65
N SER A 18 6.42 -1.87 2.69
CA SER A 18 5.89 -1.27 1.47
C SER A 18 6.39 -2.08 0.27
N GLU A 19 5.49 -2.51 -0.57
CA GLU A 19 5.74 -3.35 -1.72
C GLU A 19 5.54 -2.55 -3.01
N PHE A 20 6.46 -2.71 -3.96
CA PHE A 20 6.49 -2.01 -5.23
C PHE A 20 6.55 -3.04 -6.35
N SER A 21 5.46 -3.22 -7.06
CA SER A 21 5.31 -4.19 -8.13
C SER A 21 5.21 -3.50 -9.47
N TYR A 22 6.04 -3.93 -10.42
CA TYR A 22 6.07 -3.37 -11.77
C TYR A 22 5.51 -4.36 -12.78
N PHE A 23 4.62 -3.88 -13.64
CA PHE A 23 4.01 -4.65 -14.71
C PHE A 23 4.22 -3.95 -16.05
N GLU A 24 4.73 -4.69 -17.03
CA GLU A 24 4.82 -4.25 -18.41
C GLU A 24 3.44 -4.29 -19.08
N ARG A 25 3.39 -3.75 -20.28
CA ARG A 25 2.21 -3.83 -21.15
C ARG A 25 1.71 -5.28 -21.26
N GLY A 26 0.40 -5.45 -21.06
CA GLY A 26 -0.21 -6.78 -21.04
C GLY A 26 -0.16 -7.48 -19.68
N GLY A 27 0.23 -6.77 -18.61
CA GLY A 27 0.19 -7.29 -17.24
C GLY A 27 1.35 -8.22 -16.86
N ARG A 28 2.44 -8.22 -17.63
CA ARG A 28 3.60 -9.05 -17.34
C ARG A 28 4.39 -8.47 -16.16
N PHE A 29 4.46 -9.21 -15.06
CA PHE A 29 5.26 -8.85 -13.89
C PHE A 29 6.77 -8.83 -14.19
N ARG A 30 7.48 -7.84 -13.65
CA ARG A 30 8.93 -7.67 -13.79
C ARG A 30 9.58 -7.61 -12.42
N ASP A 31 10.12 -8.74 -12.00
CA ASP A 31 10.82 -8.89 -10.72
C ASP A 31 11.99 -7.91 -10.58
N SER A 32 12.79 -7.72 -11.64
CA SER A 32 13.96 -6.82 -11.61
C SER A 32 13.64 -5.33 -11.43
N LEU A 33 12.37 -4.94 -11.61
CA LEU A 33 11.85 -3.58 -11.41
C LEU A 33 10.88 -3.50 -10.24
N SER A 34 10.74 -4.59 -9.48
CA SER A 34 9.91 -4.71 -8.30
C SER A 34 10.78 -4.80 -7.05
N SER A 35 10.27 -4.35 -5.91
CA SER A 35 11.03 -4.38 -4.66
C SER A 35 10.11 -4.33 -3.44
N THR A 36 10.66 -4.69 -2.29
CA THR A 36 10.02 -4.56 -0.99
C THR A 36 10.92 -3.74 -0.07
N LEU A 37 10.34 -2.74 0.59
CA LEU A 37 10.97 -2.03 1.69
C LEU A 37 10.44 -2.55 3.03
N GLU A 38 11.32 -2.81 3.98
CA GLU A 38 10.95 -2.99 5.39
C GLU A 38 10.64 -1.62 6.03
N TYR A 39 9.63 -0.96 5.50
CA TYR A 39 9.19 0.36 5.91
C TYR A 39 7.67 0.47 5.75
N GLY A 40 6.97 0.70 6.86
CA GLY A 40 5.51 0.70 6.90
C GLY A 40 4.98 1.54 8.06
N ASN A 41 3.69 1.41 8.40
CA ASN A 41 3.02 2.16 9.47
C ASN A 41 3.80 2.12 10.79
N LYS A 42 4.37 0.95 11.14
CA LYS A 42 5.16 0.77 12.35
C LYS A 42 6.31 1.78 12.48
N ASP A 43 6.93 2.18 11.36
CA ASP A 43 8.06 3.11 11.37
C ASP A 43 7.60 4.54 11.67
N ALA A 44 6.45 4.97 11.14
CA ALA A 44 5.82 6.23 11.51
C ALA A 44 5.45 6.25 13.02
N LEU A 45 4.84 5.17 13.51
CA LEU A 45 4.48 5.05 14.93
C LEU A 45 5.69 5.02 15.86
N LYS A 46 6.82 4.46 15.43
CA LYS A 46 8.09 4.53 16.19
C LYS A 46 8.59 5.97 16.35
N ILE A 47 8.48 6.79 15.30
CA ILE A 47 8.85 8.20 15.39
C ILE A 47 8.00 8.91 16.46
N VAL A 48 6.70 8.65 16.50
CA VAL A 48 5.80 9.20 17.51
C VAL A 48 6.15 8.69 18.91
N ARG A 49 6.39 7.38 19.06
CA ARG A 49 6.82 6.78 20.32
C ARG A 49 8.07 7.43 20.87
N ASP A 50 9.09 7.61 20.04
CA ASP A 50 10.36 8.20 20.45
C ASP A 50 10.20 9.68 20.87
N ARG A 51 9.29 10.42 20.22
CA ARG A 51 8.93 11.79 20.61
C ARG A 51 8.20 11.83 21.95
N LEU A 52 7.27 10.91 22.19
CA LEU A 52 6.56 10.77 23.47
C LEU A 52 7.52 10.40 24.61
N MET A 53 8.44 9.48 24.38
CA MET A 53 9.44 9.09 25.37
C MET A 53 10.32 10.27 25.79
N LYS A 54 10.69 11.18 24.89
CA LYS A 54 11.42 12.43 25.23
C LYS A 54 10.61 13.36 26.14
N LYS A 55 9.29 13.21 26.17
CA LYS A 55 8.39 13.93 27.07
C LYS A 55 8.03 13.14 28.34
N ASN A 56 8.76 12.06 28.64
CA ASN A 56 8.51 11.12 29.74
C ASN A 56 7.12 10.42 29.64
N LEU A 57 6.59 10.27 28.43
CA LEU A 57 5.36 9.53 28.16
C LEU A 57 5.75 8.22 27.46
N SER A 58 5.39 7.10 28.07
CA SER A 58 5.67 5.77 27.51
C SER A 58 4.36 5.17 26.98
N LYS A 59 4.29 4.98 25.66
CA LYS A 59 3.21 4.28 24.97
C LYS A 59 3.80 3.31 23.97
N GLU A 60 3.19 2.15 23.81
CA GLU A 60 3.51 1.20 22.76
C GLU A 60 2.94 1.63 21.42
N THR A 61 3.51 1.14 20.31
CA THR A 61 3.09 1.56 18.96
C THR A 61 1.62 1.29 18.67
N PHE A 62 1.06 0.18 19.17
CA PHE A 62 -0.36 -0.11 19.00
C PHE A 62 -1.28 0.84 19.80
N GLU A 63 -0.83 1.29 20.99
CA GLU A 63 -1.58 2.29 21.78
C GLU A 63 -1.57 3.64 21.06
N ILE A 64 -0.46 4.02 20.44
CA ILE A 64 -0.32 5.25 19.66
C ILE A 64 -1.21 5.20 18.41
N ASP A 65 -1.31 4.04 17.75
CA ASP A 65 -2.11 3.90 16.54
C ASP A 65 -3.61 4.20 16.80
N PHE A 66 -4.11 3.78 17.94
CA PHE A 66 -5.50 4.02 18.38
C PHE A 66 -5.70 5.31 19.18
N ASP A 67 -4.64 6.01 19.55
CA ASP A 67 -4.71 7.24 20.33
C ASP A 67 -5.22 8.39 19.46
N THR A 68 -6.30 9.04 19.91
CA THR A 68 -6.95 10.18 19.24
C THR A 68 -6.75 11.50 19.98
N GLU A 69 -5.87 11.55 20.98
CA GLU A 69 -5.53 12.81 21.65
C GLU A 69 -4.92 13.80 20.64
N PRO A 70 -5.34 15.08 20.63
CA PRO A 70 -4.88 16.06 19.62
C PRO A 70 -3.36 16.18 19.51
N ALA A 71 -2.64 16.11 20.63
CA ALA A 71 -1.17 16.19 20.64
C ALA A 71 -0.52 14.95 19.99
N THR A 72 -1.11 13.76 20.16
CA THR A 72 -0.64 12.54 19.53
C THR A 72 -0.99 12.52 18.05
N GLU A 73 -2.18 12.98 17.68
CA GLU A 73 -2.59 13.11 16.27
C GLU A 73 -1.65 14.03 15.49
N GLU A 74 -1.31 15.21 16.02
CA GLU A 74 -0.35 16.11 15.40
C GLU A 74 1.03 15.47 15.18
N MET A 75 1.49 14.67 16.15
CA MET A 75 2.74 13.90 15.99
C MET A 75 2.63 12.82 14.90
N LYS A 76 1.48 12.13 14.82
CA LYS A 76 1.21 11.14 13.78
C LYS A 76 1.18 11.78 12.38
N GLU A 77 0.47 12.89 12.21
CA GLU A 77 0.43 13.65 10.96
C GLU A 77 1.84 14.01 10.48
N SER A 78 2.66 14.58 11.35
CA SER A 78 4.06 14.90 11.03
C SER A 78 4.90 13.66 10.66
N ALA A 79 4.67 12.51 11.31
CA ALA A 79 5.37 11.28 10.99
C ALA A 79 4.92 10.70 9.63
N TYR A 80 3.63 10.79 9.31
CA TYR A 80 3.10 10.37 8.01
C TYR A 80 3.52 11.29 6.86
N GLU A 81 3.70 12.59 7.09
CA GLU A 81 4.31 13.49 6.12
C GLU A 81 5.72 13.05 5.74
N LEU A 82 6.58 12.77 6.74
CA LEU A 82 7.93 12.26 6.51
C LEU A 82 7.92 10.91 5.77
N MET A 83 6.97 10.04 6.10
CA MET A 83 6.80 8.76 5.41
C MET A 83 6.39 8.96 3.96
N SER A 84 5.45 9.88 3.71
CA SER A 84 4.98 10.24 2.36
C SER A 84 6.11 10.74 1.49
N GLU A 85 6.93 11.68 1.98
CA GLU A 85 8.09 12.20 1.27
C GLU A 85 9.07 11.08 0.90
N LYS A 86 9.39 10.20 1.86
CA LYS A 86 10.31 9.08 1.64
C LYS A 86 9.78 8.10 0.60
N LEU A 87 8.50 7.75 0.64
CA LEU A 87 7.90 6.82 -0.32
C LEU A 87 7.79 7.43 -1.72
N ASN A 88 7.39 8.69 -1.85
CA ASN A 88 7.38 9.41 -3.12
C ASN A 88 8.77 9.48 -3.75
N GLN A 89 9.79 9.77 -2.95
CA GLN A 89 11.19 9.77 -3.41
C GLN A 89 11.62 8.36 -3.86
N TYR A 90 11.30 7.33 -3.08
CA TYR A 90 11.64 5.96 -3.42
C TYR A 90 11.00 5.50 -4.74
N ILE A 91 9.72 5.83 -4.97
CA ILE A 91 9.03 5.53 -6.23
C ILE A 91 9.78 6.17 -7.42
N SER A 92 10.19 7.42 -7.28
CA SER A 92 10.93 8.14 -8.32
C SER A 92 12.34 7.57 -8.55
N ASP A 93 12.95 6.99 -7.52
CA ASP A 93 14.28 6.39 -7.61
C ASP A 93 14.27 5.02 -8.30
N ILE A 94 13.26 4.19 -8.03
CA ILE A 94 13.17 2.85 -8.62
C ILE A 94 12.55 2.85 -10.02
N TRP A 95 11.65 3.81 -10.32
CA TRP A 95 10.96 3.91 -11.61
C TRP A 95 11.21 5.27 -12.25
N LYS A 96 12.10 5.29 -13.23
CA LYS A 96 12.60 6.53 -13.82
C LYS A 96 11.57 7.30 -14.65
N ASN A 97 10.56 6.62 -15.20
CA ASN A 97 9.57 7.21 -16.10
C ASN A 97 8.16 7.20 -15.48
N THR A 98 8.05 7.66 -14.24
CA THR A 98 6.78 7.67 -13.51
C THR A 98 5.67 8.47 -14.20
N ASP A 99 6.02 9.46 -15.05
CA ASP A 99 5.04 10.25 -15.82
C ASP A 99 4.37 9.46 -16.96
N GLU A 100 5.00 8.38 -17.40
CA GLU A 100 4.49 7.49 -18.45
C GLU A 100 3.85 6.21 -17.89
N MET A 101 3.77 6.09 -16.58
CA MET A 101 3.23 4.93 -15.88
C MET A 101 1.85 5.22 -15.28
N ASP A 102 0.98 4.21 -15.24
CA ASP A 102 -0.20 4.21 -14.37
C ASP A 102 0.21 3.66 -13.00
N ILE A 103 0.50 4.56 -12.04
CA ILE A 103 0.89 4.16 -10.69
C ILE A 103 -0.33 4.16 -9.79
N ARG A 104 -0.58 3.00 -9.19
CA ARG A 104 -1.71 2.75 -8.31
C ARG A 104 -1.25 2.47 -6.88
N ILE A 105 -1.95 3.05 -5.92
CA ILE A 105 -1.62 3.00 -4.51
C ILE A 105 -2.65 2.13 -3.78
N ALA A 106 -2.17 1.17 -3.02
CA ALA A 106 -2.94 0.22 -2.22
C ALA A 106 -2.40 0.12 -0.79
N GLY A 107 -3.03 -0.69 0.04
CA GLY A 107 -2.64 -0.96 1.42
C GLY A 107 -3.30 -0.01 2.43
N GLY A 108 -3.59 -0.51 3.63
CA GLY A 108 -4.34 0.24 4.65
C GLY A 108 -3.63 1.50 5.14
N THR A 109 -2.30 1.50 5.20
CA THR A 109 -1.51 2.66 5.62
C THR A 109 -1.54 3.78 4.60
N SER A 110 -1.71 3.46 3.31
CA SER A 110 -1.73 4.45 2.23
C SER A 110 -2.81 5.52 2.40
N MET A 111 -3.90 5.19 3.10
CA MET A 111 -5.00 6.12 3.38
C MET A 111 -4.60 7.30 4.28
N ARG A 112 -3.46 7.18 4.99
CA ARG A 112 -2.90 8.21 5.87
C ARG A 112 -1.75 9.00 5.23
N LEU A 113 -1.40 8.66 4.00
CA LEU A 113 -0.23 9.20 3.30
C LEU A 113 -0.64 10.13 2.16
N ASN A 114 0.24 11.08 1.87
CA ASN A 114 0.10 12.00 0.76
C ASN A 114 1.04 11.58 -0.37
N PHE A 115 0.48 11.00 -1.42
CA PHE A 115 1.20 10.67 -2.62
C PHE A 115 1.10 11.79 -3.67
N ASP A 116 2.02 11.77 -4.64
CA ASP A 116 1.96 12.65 -5.80
C ASP A 116 0.59 12.54 -6.49
N ASN A 117 0.01 13.67 -6.90
CA ASN A 117 -1.32 13.75 -7.50
C ASN A 117 -1.49 12.93 -8.79
N LYS A 118 -0.39 12.59 -9.45
CA LYS A 118 -0.40 11.71 -10.63
C LYS A 118 -0.64 10.23 -10.29
N TYR A 119 -0.45 9.83 -9.01
CA TYR A 119 -0.69 8.47 -8.55
C TYR A 119 -2.16 8.30 -8.15
N LYS A 120 -2.74 7.16 -8.46
CA LYS A 120 -4.15 6.89 -8.24
C LYS A 120 -4.34 5.96 -7.05
N MET A 121 -5.06 6.40 -6.03
CA MET A 121 -5.50 5.51 -4.95
C MET A 121 -6.51 4.51 -5.50
N ILE A 122 -6.29 3.22 -5.21
CA ILE A 122 -7.26 2.15 -5.53
C ILE A 122 -8.48 2.32 -4.61
N GLU A 123 -9.67 2.04 -5.15
CA GLU A 123 -10.87 1.90 -4.34
C GLU A 123 -10.68 0.77 -3.32
N ASN A 124 -11.09 0.99 -2.07
CA ASN A 124 -10.83 0.07 -0.95
C ASN A 124 -9.35 -0.37 -0.81
N PRO A 125 -8.40 0.54 -0.69
CA PRO A 125 -6.97 0.20 -0.77
C PRO A 125 -6.54 -0.81 0.30
N GLN A 126 -7.22 -0.87 1.43
CA GLN A 126 -7.00 -1.82 2.51
C GLN A 126 -7.35 -3.26 2.10
N MET A 127 -8.37 -3.44 1.26
CA MET A 127 -8.88 -4.75 0.82
C MET A 127 -8.33 -5.18 -0.54
N ALA A 128 -7.57 -4.33 -1.23
CA ALA A 128 -7.15 -4.54 -2.61
C ALA A 128 -6.45 -5.90 -2.83
N THR A 129 -5.61 -6.35 -1.90
CA THR A 129 -4.94 -7.65 -2.00
C THR A 129 -5.92 -8.82 -1.87
N ALA A 130 -6.85 -8.74 -0.92
CA ALA A 130 -7.86 -9.79 -0.71
C ALA A 130 -8.82 -9.87 -1.89
N GLU A 131 -9.26 -8.73 -2.42
CA GLU A 131 -10.12 -8.66 -3.61
C GLU A 131 -9.42 -9.23 -4.84
N GLY A 132 -8.14 -8.90 -5.05
CA GLY A 132 -7.34 -9.44 -6.14
C GLY A 132 -7.15 -10.96 -6.06
N LEU A 133 -6.88 -11.49 -4.87
CA LEU A 133 -6.79 -12.93 -4.64
C LEU A 133 -8.11 -13.64 -4.85
N TYR A 134 -9.22 -13.06 -4.37
CA TYR A 134 -10.56 -13.60 -4.58
C TYR A 134 -10.88 -13.68 -6.07
N TYR A 135 -10.58 -12.63 -6.83
CA TYR A 135 -10.80 -12.60 -8.27
C TYR A 135 -10.03 -13.70 -9.00
N ILE A 136 -8.73 -13.85 -8.72
CA ILE A 136 -7.88 -14.90 -9.32
C ILE A 136 -8.41 -16.30 -8.95
N CYS A 137 -8.76 -16.53 -7.69
CA CYS A 137 -9.30 -17.82 -7.25
C CYS A 137 -10.64 -18.12 -7.91
N SER A 138 -11.54 -17.14 -8.05
CA SER A 138 -12.83 -17.36 -8.70
C SER A 138 -12.69 -17.64 -10.20
N GLU A 139 -11.73 -17.05 -10.89
CA GLU A 139 -11.45 -17.39 -12.29
C GLU A 139 -10.82 -18.78 -12.47
N GLN A 140 -9.93 -19.17 -11.56
CA GLN A 140 -9.21 -20.46 -11.67
C GLN A 140 -10.04 -21.64 -11.19
N PHE A 141 -10.90 -21.46 -10.20
CA PHE A 141 -11.62 -22.54 -9.52
C PHE A 141 -13.14 -22.42 -9.58
N GLY A 142 -13.67 -21.28 -10.02
CA GLY A 142 -15.13 -21.02 -10.11
C GLY A 142 -15.85 -21.71 -11.27
N GLY A 143 -15.13 -22.44 -12.12
CA GLY A 143 -15.69 -23.14 -13.29
C GLY A 143 -16.18 -24.58 -13.03
N GLU A 144 -16.07 -25.10 -11.81
CA GLU A 144 -16.37 -26.53 -11.50
C GLU A 144 -17.53 -26.77 -10.52
N ILE A 145 -18.45 -25.81 -10.34
CA ILE A 145 -19.65 -26.01 -9.50
C ILE A 145 -20.94 -26.00 -10.37
N ASP A 146 -20.87 -26.48 -11.58
CA ASP A 146 -22.05 -26.77 -12.36
C ASP A 146 -22.14 -28.28 -12.63
N GLY A 147 -23.06 -28.94 -11.89
CA GLY A 147 -23.68 -30.16 -12.38
C GLY A 147 -23.42 -31.44 -11.61
N GLU A 148 -24.01 -31.60 -10.46
CA GLU A 148 -24.67 -32.87 -10.10
C GLU A 148 -26.11 -32.53 -9.63
N GLU A 149 -27.01 -32.37 -10.60
CA GLU A 149 -28.41 -32.64 -10.37
C GLU A 149 -28.53 -34.17 -10.31
N ASP A 150 -28.58 -34.68 -9.09
CA ASP A 150 -29.09 -36.04 -8.86
C ASP A 150 -30.56 -36.12 -9.28
N ASN A 151 -30.78 -36.73 -10.42
CA ASN A 151 -32.09 -37.26 -10.81
C ASN A 151 -32.25 -38.64 -10.17
N ASP A 152 -33.08 -38.74 -9.15
CA ASP A 152 -33.85 -39.91 -8.77
C ASP A 152 -35.32 -39.56 -8.59
#